data_013a26d338436a302648eb25919d28ab
#
_entry.id   013a26d338436a302648eb25919d28ab
#
_cell.length_a   1.000
_cell.length_b   1.000
_cell.length_c   1.000
_cell.angle_alpha   90.00
_cell.angle_beta   90.00
_cell.angle_gamma   90.00
#
_symmetry.space_group_name_H-M   'P 1'
#
loop_
_entity.id
_entity.type
_entity.pdbx_description
1 polymer ?
#
loop_
_entity_poly.entity_id
_entity_poly.type
_entity_poly.pdbx_seq_one_letter_code
_entity_poly.pdbx_strand_id
1 'polypeptide(L)'
;TAVLLHILGAFAAFGIAAALLLGAAILGLVYYTKQVEIPLMAAETFVSYFDRAVPAAVFILSSLSTIWLFSLLISLYHQYREDVRPSAVLRNKTGLLYHFKQAVVIAFTVIAIVIFSETELGGSFTAETYAGPKIVAHRSGALFAPENTMAALDHAIAMNIDMVEIDVQQLKDGELILLHDDSFNRTTGENKKVWEAGYDEVKHYDAGSWFSPQFSGERIPKLDDFLMRARDNIRVMIELKSTGHETNLVERVAALIETYDMLDQCNIGSMNLELLKEVKAINPQIETVYITPLIYSLQYDIDFIDAFSVETTMLTREMVVSMHWNGKDVYGWTANSKETIKKNLQCQVDGIVTDNPELVNHYVMQTWHNRLLSALLQTFFNTTSADQNDMQ
;
A
#
# COMPACT_ATOMS: atom_id res chain seq x y z
N THR A 1 34.73 -7.71 -38.37
CA THR A 1 34.20 -6.39 -38.77
C THR A 1 32.68 -6.36 -38.90
N ALA A 2 32.05 -7.33 -39.58
CA ALA A 2 30.58 -7.37 -39.74
C ALA A 2 29.82 -7.48 -38.40
N VAL A 3 30.27 -8.29 -37.46
CA VAL A 3 29.67 -8.48 -36.13
C VAL A 3 29.73 -7.17 -35.32
N LEU A 4 30.86 -6.48 -35.35
CA LEU A 4 31.02 -5.19 -34.64
C LEU A 4 30.07 -4.12 -35.21
N LEU A 5 29.89 -4.10 -36.53
CA LEU A 5 28.93 -3.20 -37.21
C LEU A 5 27.49 -3.49 -36.86
N HIS A 6 27.10 -4.76 -36.70
CA HIS A 6 25.76 -5.17 -36.26
C HIS A 6 25.52 -4.79 -34.80
N ILE A 7 26.51 -4.98 -33.92
CA ILE A 7 26.42 -4.57 -32.51
C ILE A 7 26.27 -3.06 -32.39
N LEU A 8 27.12 -2.28 -33.09
CA LEU A 8 27.06 -0.83 -33.12
C LEU A 8 25.74 -0.30 -33.72
N GLY A 9 25.25 -0.96 -34.78
CA GLY A 9 23.94 -0.63 -35.39
C GLY A 9 22.78 -0.88 -34.43
N ALA A 10 22.80 -1.96 -33.64
CA ALA A 10 21.77 -2.25 -32.65
C ALA A 10 21.81 -1.26 -31.48
N PHE A 11 22.98 -0.90 -30.99
CA PHE A 11 23.10 0.17 -29.95
C PHE A 11 22.62 1.53 -30.47
N ALA A 12 22.92 1.87 -31.72
CA ALA A 12 22.43 3.10 -32.33
C ALA A 12 20.91 3.10 -32.52
N ALA A 13 20.34 1.98 -33.00
CA ALA A 13 18.88 1.82 -33.13
C ALA A 13 18.17 1.90 -31.78
N PHE A 14 18.77 1.29 -30.73
CA PHE A 14 18.28 1.36 -29.36
C PHE A 14 18.30 2.80 -28.84
N GLY A 15 19.41 3.53 -29.01
CA GLY A 15 19.52 4.93 -28.61
C GLY A 15 18.51 5.83 -29.30
N ILE A 16 18.25 5.60 -30.59
CA ILE A 16 17.24 6.32 -31.37
C ILE A 16 15.82 6.00 -30.85
N ALA A 17 15.51 4.73 -30.60
CA ALA A 17 14.21 4.34 -30.07
C ALA A 17 13.95 4.93 -28.67
N ALA A 18 14.95 4.94 -27.79
CA ALA A 18 14.86 5.56 -26.47
C ALA A 18 14.66 7.09 -26.58
N ALA A 19 15.38 7.75 -27.48
CA ALA A 19 15.21 9.20 -27.73
C ALA A 19 13.83 9.55 -28.30
N LEU A 20 13.28 8.71 -29.17
CA LEU A 20 11.92 8.89 -29.72
C LEU A 20 10.85 8.70 -28.66
N LEU A 21 11.00 7.70 -27.79
CA LEU A 21 10.07 7.47 -26.67
C LEU A 21 10.11 8.63 -25.67
N LEU A 22 11.30 9.13 -25.34
CA LEU A 22 11.46 10.31 -24.49
C LEU A 22 10.83 11.55 -25.11
N GLY A 23 11.08 11.78 -26.41
CA GLY A 23 10.48 12.87 -27.16
C GLY A 23 8.96 12.80 -27.20
N ALA A 24 8.39 11.61 -27.44
CA ALA A 24 6.94 11.39 -27.43
C ALA A 24 6.35 11.63 -26.03
N ALA A 25 7.04 11.20 -24.97
CA ALA A 25 6.64 11.44 -23.59
C ALA A 25 6.63 12.94 -23.25
N ILE A 26 7.66 13.69 -23.64
CA ILE A 26 7.74 15.15 -23.46
C ILE A 26 6.62 15.86 -24.23
N LEU A 27 6.38 15.48 -25.49
CA LEU A 27 5.29 16.04 -26.29
C LEU A 27 3.91 15.72 -25.71
N GLY A 28 3.73 14.50 -25.19
CA GLY A 28 2.52 14.09 -24.49
C GLY A 28 2.29 14.92 -23.22
N LEU A 29 3.35 15.20 -22.44
CA LEU A 29 3.28 16.08 -21.27
C LEU A 29 2.89 17.51 -21.68
N VAL A 30 3.56 18.09 -22.67
CA VAL A 30 3.25 19.44 -23.16
C VAL A 30 1.81 19.55 -23.68
N TYR A 31 1.32 18.52 -24.35
CA TYR A 31 -0.06 18.47 -24.80
C TYR A 31 -1.03 18.37 -23.63
N TYR A 32 -0.75 17.50 -22.68
CA TYR A 32 -1.60 17.26 -21.49
C TYR A 32 -1.65 18.49 -20.58
N THR A 33 -0.50 19.13 -20.30
CA THR A 33 -0.45 20.34 -19.46
C THR A 33 -1.20 21.54 -20.07
N LYS A 34 -1.38 21.58 -21.40
CA LYS A 34 -2.21 22.60 -22.06
C LYS A 34 -3.70 22.37 -21.95
N GLN A 35 -4.12 21.14 -21.61
CA GLN A 35 -5.54 20.76 -21.49
C GLN A 35 -6.06 20.80 -20.04
N VAL A 36 -5.17 20.96 -19.04
CA VAL A 36 -5.52 20.89 -17.62
C VAL A 36 -5.36 22.27 -16.98
N GLU A 37 -6.34 22.66 -16.17
CA GLU A 37 -6.36 23.97 -15.49
C GLU A 37 -5.26 24.14 -14.44
N ILE A 38 -4.62 23.04 -14.00
CA ILE A 38 -3.53 23.05 -13.01
C ILE A 38 -2.28 22.37 -13.60
N PRO A 39 -1.46 23.11 -14.37
CA PRO A 39 -0.28 22.54 -15.07
C PRO A 39 0.77 21.92 -14.15
N LEU A 40 0.91 22.43 -12.93
CA LEU A 40 1.92 21.97 -11.95
C LEU A 40 1.61 20.56 -11.45
N MET A 41 0.35 20.29 -11.06
CA MET A 41 -0.09 18.94 -10.64
C MET A 41 0.02 17.91 -11.78
N ALA A 42 -0.29 18.33 -13.02
CA ALA A 42 -0.12 17.47 -14.18
C ALA A 42 1.35 17.13 -14.43
N ALA A 43 2.26 18.08 -14.21
CA ALA A 43 3.70 17.86 -14.32
C ALA A 43 4.23 16.93 -13.22
N GLU A 44 3.82 17.10 -11.98
CA GLU A 44 4.20 16.21 -10.85
C GLU A 44 3.71 14.78 -11.07
N THR A 45 2.43 14.62 -11.45
CA THR A 45 1.87 13.31 -11.80
C THR A 45 2.65 12.65 -12.93
N PHE A 46 2.98 13.40 -13.99
CA PHE A 46 3.76 12.89 -15.10
C PHE A 46 5.18 12.49 -14.68
N VAL A 47 5.87 13.32 -13.89
CA VAL A 47 7.22 13.01 -13.37
C VAL A 47 7.15 11.73 -12.53
N SER A 48 6.17 11.58 -11.66
CA SER A 48 5.96 10.37 -10.87
C SER A 48 5.74 9.12 -11.74
N TYR A 49 4.93 9.20 -12.81
CA TYR A 49 4.78 8.09 -13.77
C TYR A 49 6.05 7.83 -14.58
N PHE A 50 6.79 8.88 -14.95
CA PHE A 50 8.02 8.77 -15.72
C PHE A 50 9.13 8.11 -14.90
N ASP A 51 9.29 8.50 -13.64
CA ASP A 51 10.26 7.91 -12.71
C ASP A 51 9.99 6.42 -12.47
N ARG A 52 8.75 6.00 -12.52
CA ARG A 52 8.36 4.58 -12.42
C ARG A 52 8.50 3.82 -13.74
N ALA A 53 8.15 4.45 -14.86
CA ALA A 53 8.16 3.80 -16.17
C ALA A 53 9.57 3.62 -16.75
N VAL A 54 10.49 4.54 -16.47
CA VAL A 54 11.87 4.51 -17.03
C VAL A 54 12.66 3.30 -16.53
N PRO A 55 12.73 2.99 -15.22
CA PRO A 55 13.42 1.78 -14.75
C PRO A 55 12.83 0.50 -15.33
N ALA A 56 11.49 0.40 -15.44
CA ALA A 56 10.82 -0.74 -16.05
C ALA A 56 11.18 -0.88 -17.54
N ALA A 57 11.15 0.22 -18.28
CA ALA A 57 11.55 0.24 -19.69
C ALA A 57 13.03 -0.14 -19.87
N VAL A 58 13.93 0.38 -19.04
CA VAL A 58 15.36 0.05 -19.05
C VAL A 58 15.57 -1.43 -18.75
N PHE A 59 14.85 -1.99 -17.77
CA PHE A 59 14.93 -3.41 -17.43
C PHE A 59 14.46 -4.30 -18.59
N ILE A 60 13.30 -4.00 -19.20
CA ILE A 60 12.77 -4.73 -20.36
C ILE A 60 13.75 -4.67 -21.53
N LEU A 61 14.26 -3.49 -21.82
CA LEU A 61 15.17 -3.27 -22.94
C LEU A 61 16.54 -3.94 -22.73
N SER A 62 17.07 -3.94 -21.49
CA SER A 62 18.32 -4.65 -21.17
C SER A 62 18.14 -6.16 -21.26
N SER A 63 16.98 -6.69 -20.83
CA SER A 63 16.63 -8.10 -20.97
C SER A 63 16.51 -8.51 -22.44
N LEU A 64 15.84 -7.73 -23.25
CA LEU A 64 15.73 -7.97 -24.71
C LEU A 64 17.11 -7.88 -25.41
N SER A 65 17.96 -6.93 -25.02
CA SER A 65 19.34 -6.82 -25.52
C SER A 65 20.17 -8.07 -25.18
N THR A 66 20.02 -8.59 -24.00
CA THR A 66 20.71 -9.82 -23.54
C THR A 66 20.24 -11.03 -24.35
N ILE A 67 18.94 -11.22 -24.53
CA ILE A 67 18.36 -12.27 -25.36
C ILE A 67 18.85 -12.19 -26.81
N TRP A 68 18.87 -10.99 -27.36
CA TRP A 68 19.37 -10.74 -28.72
C TRP A 68 20.86 -11.05 -28.86
N LEU A 69 21.68 -10.65 -27.87
CA LEU A 69 23.11 -10.95 -27.84
C LEU A 69 23.37 -12.48 -27.81
N PHE A 70 22.65 -13.21 -26.97
CA PHE A 70 22.74 -14.68 -26.95
C PHE A 70 22.29 -15.32 -28.26
N SER A 71 21.22 -14.82 -28.85
CA SER A 71 20.76 -15.28 -30.18
C SER A 71 21.80 -15.04 -31.26
N LEU A 72 22.47 -13.87 -31.23
CA LEU A 72 23.58 -13.56 -32.14
C LEU A 72 24.77 -14.48 -31.92
N LEU A 73 25.18 -14.73 -30.68
CA LEU A 73 26.29 -15.63 -30.35
C LEU A 73 26.00 -17.05 -30.81
N ILE A 74 24.78 -17.55 -30.63
CA ILE A 74 24.34 -18.86 -31.11
C ILE A 74 24.37 -18.90 -32.66
N SER A 75 23.89 -17.87 -33.32
CA SER A 75 23.95 -17.76 -34.81
C SER A 75 25.37 -17.77 -35.34
N LEU A 76 26.26 -16.99 -34.70
CA LEU A 76 27.69 -16.96 -35.05
C LEU A 76 28.35 -18.33 -34.78
N TYR A 77 28.06 -18.98 -33.65
CA TYR A 77 28.57 -20.32 -33.37
C TYR A 77 28.15 -21.32 -34.48
N HIS A 78 26.92 -21.29 -34.96
CA HIS A 78 26.45 -22.13 -36.04
C HIS A 78 27.08 -21.78 -37.39
N GLN A 79 27.38 -20.49 -37.62
CA GLN A 79 28.00 -20.04 -38.88
C GLN A 79 29.49 -20.40 -38.97
N TYR A 80 30.20 -20.42 -37.80
CA TYR A 80 31.63 -20.80 -37.76
C TYR A 80 31.88 -22.32 -37.70
N ARG A 81 30.85 -23.11 -37.43
CA ARG A 81 30.94 -24.57 -37.37
C ARG A 81 30.51 -25.15 -38.73
N GLU A 82 31.36 -25.06 -39.75
CA GLU A 82 31.10 -25.49 -41.12
C GLU A 82 30.86 -27.03 -41.26
N ASP A 83 31.08 -27.84 -40.19
CA ASP A 83 31.12 -29.32 -40.31
C ASP A 83 29.78 -30.00 -40.00
N VAL A 84 28.69 -29.32 -39.72
CA VAL A 84 27.41 -29.98 -39.44
C VAL A 84 26.36 -29.55 -40.47
N ARG A 85 26.33 -30.26 -41.61
CA ARG A 85 25.14 -30.23 -42.50
C ARG A 85 23.97 -30.88 -41.73
N PRO A 86 22.85 -30.19 -41.51
CA PRO A 86 21.69 -30.83 -40.87
C PRO A 86 21.15 -31.88 -41.82
N SER A 87 21.21 -33.15 -41.41
CA SER A 87 20.55 -34.23 -42.15
C SER A 87 19.05 -33.97 -42.21
N ALA A 88 18.38 -34.37 -43.32
CA ALA A 88 16.95 -34.14 -43.58
C ALA A 88 16.00 -34.68 -42.48
N VAL A 89 16.50 -35.54 -41.59
CA VAL A 89 15.78 -36.09 -40.42
C VAL A 89 15.50 -35.05 -39.33
N LEU A 90 16.29 -33.93 -39.25
CA LEU A 90 16.10 -32.88 -38.22
C LEU A 90 14.99 -31.88 -38.55
N ARG A 91 14.45 -31.88 -39.79
CA ARG A 91 13.46 -30.92 -40.23
C ARG A 91 12.08 -31.10 -39.57
N ASN A 92 11.79 -32.28 -39.01
CA ASN A 92 10.52 -32.55 -38.31
C ASN A 92 10.61 -32.43 -36.76
N LYS A 93 11.82 -32.14 -36.22
CA LYS A 93 12.03 -31.93 -34.76
C LYS A 93 12.16 -30.47 -34.36
N THR A 94 11.99 -29.54 -35.32
CA THR A 94 12.13 -28.10 -35.04
C THR A 94 11.08 -27.57 -34.06
N GLY A 95 9.87 -28.11 -34.06
CA GLY A 95 8.82 -27.74 -33.13
C GLY A 95 9.19 -27.96 -31.63
N LEU A 96 9.64 -29.19 -31.32
CA LEU A 96 9.96 -29.54 -29.92
C LEU A 96 11.20 -28.77 -29.38
N LEU A 97 12.23 -28.64 -30.25
CA LEU A 97 13.45 -27.91 -29.88
C LEU A 97 13.19 -26.40 -29.77
N TYR A 98 12.31 -25.85 -30.57
CA TYR A 98 11.87 -24.48 -30.51
C TYR A 98 11.08 -24.20 -29.19
N HIS A 99 10.11 -25.03 -28.87
CA HIS A 99 9.35 -24.92 -27.63
C HIS A 99 10.23 -25.15 -26.39
N PHE A 100 11.21 -26.06 -26.46
CA PHE A 100 12.17 -26.24 -25.39
C PHE A 100 13.04 -24.98 -25.18
N LYS A 101 13.53 -24.34 -26.25
CA LYS A 101 14.27 -23.07 -26.16
C LYS A 101 13.43 -21.96 -25.58
N GLN A 102 12.17 -21.85 -25.99
CA GLN A 102 11.23 -20.89 -25.41
C GLN A 102 10.99 -21.17 -23.93
N ALA A 103 10.76 -22.41 -23.53
CA ALA A 103 10.60 -22.79 -22.13
C ALA A 103 11.83 -22.44 -21.27
N VAL A 104 13.05 -22.66 -21.80
CA VAL A 104 14.30 -22.28 -21.15
C VAL A 104 14.43 -20.76 -20.99
N VAL A 105 14.10 -19.98 -22.03
CA VAL A 105 14.12 -18.52 -21.97
C VAL A 105 13.10 -18.02 -20.95
N ILE A 106 11.91 -18.58 -20.95
CA ILE A 106 10.85 -18.23 -19.98
C ILE A 106 11.33 -18.54 -18.55
N ALA A 107 11.87 -19.73 -18.31
CA ALA A 107 12.38 -20.12 -16.99
C ALA A 107 13.49 -19.16 -16.52
N PHE A 108 14.43 -18.80 -17.40
CA PHE A 108 15.48 -17.83 -17.10
C PHE A 108 14.92 -16.43 -16.81
N THR A 109 13.93 -16.00 -17.56
CA THR A 109 13.28 -14.69 -17.33
C THR A 109 12.55 -14.66 -15.99
N VAL A 110 11.81 -15.70 -15.65
CA VAL A 110 11.15 -15.84 -14.34
C VAL A 110 12.15 -15.84 -13.20
N ILE A 111 13.24 -16.61 -13.33
CA ILE A 111 14.33 -16.66 -12.34
C ILE A 111 14.99 -15.28 -12.20
N ALA A 112 15.24 -14.58 -13.30
CA ALA A 112 15.81 -13.23 -13.28
C ALA A 112 14.88 -12.21 -12.60
N ILE A 113 13.57 -12.30 -12.84
CA ILE A 113 12.57 -11.45 -12.17
C ILE A 113 12.54 -11.73 -10.66
N VAL A 114 12.57 -13.02 -10.26
CA VAL A 114 12.59 -13.40 -8.84
C VAL A 114 13.87 -12.90 -8.17
N ILE A 115 15.04 -13.12 -8.80
CA ILE A 115 16.32 -12.61 -8.26
C ILE A 115 16.31 -11.08 -8.17
N PHE A 116 15.76 -10.39 -9.18
CA PHE A 116 15.66 -8.93 -9.16
C PHE A 116 14.75 -8.45 -8.05
N SER A 117 13.61 -9.09 -7.81
CA SER A 117 12.69 -8.71 -6.72
C SER A 117 13.30 -8.87 -5.32
N GLU A 118 14.30 -9.71 -5.16
CA GLU A 118 15.06 -9.89 -3.90
C GLU A 118 16.19 -8.87 -3.72
N THR A 119 16.47 -8.03 -4.74
CA THR A 119 17.45 -6.94 -4.59
C THR A 119 16.79 -5.72 -3.94
N GLU A 120 17.57 -4.88 -3.25
CA GLU A 120 17.05 -3.60 -2.67
C GLU A 120 16.34 -2.75 -3.73
N LEU A 121 16.88 -2.70 -4.95
CA LEU A 121 16.29 -1.95 -6.06
C LEU A 121 14.99 -2.59 -6.57
N GLY A 122 14.95 -3.91 -6.66
CA GLY A 122 13.77 -4.66 -7.08
C GLY A 122 12.69 -4.68 -6.00
N GLY A 123 13.10 -4.77 -4.73
CA GLY A 123 12.21 -4.71 -3.57
C GLY A 123 11.52 -3.35 -3.46
N SER A 124 12.25 -2.25 -3.60
CA SER A 124 11.65 -0.91 -3.61
C SER A 124 10.73 -0.71 -4.84
N PHE A 125 11.16 -1.15 -6.02
CA PHE A 125 10.34 -1.08 -7.24
C PHE A 125 9.04 -1.89 -7.13
N THR A 126 9.10 -3.11 -6.57
CA THR A 126 7.91 -3.94 -6.37
C THR A 126 7.02 -3.41 -5.25
N ALA A 127 7.59 -2.90 -4.16
CA ALA A 127 6.85 -2.30 -3.06
C ALA A 127 6.12 -1.02 -3.50
N GLU A 128 6.77 -0.11 -4.25
CA GLU A 128 6.13 1.12 -4.74
C GLU A 128 5.11 0.87 -5.87
N THR A 129 5.39 -0.10 -6.76
CA THR A 129 4.51 -0.37 -7.92
C THR A 129 3.29 -1.21 -7.55
N TYR A 130 3.34 -1.98 -6.45
CA TYR A 130 2.31 -2.89 -5.99
C TYR A 130 2.04 -2.76 -4.49
N ALA A 131 2.24 -1.58 -3.92
CA ALA A 131 1.76 -1.32 -2.58
C ALA A 131 0.25 -1.60 -2.55
N GLY A 132 -0.13 -2.72 -1.95
CA GLY A 132 -1.51 -3.00 -1.60
C GLY A 132 -2.00 -1.91 -0.62
N PRO A 133 -3.29 -1.89 -0.30
CA PRO A 133 -3.77 -1.00 0.75
C PRO A 133 -3.02 -1.30 2.05
N LYS A 134 -2.73 -0.25 2.83
CA LYS A 134 -2.19 -0.38 4.19
C LYS A 134 -3.14 -1.24 5.04
N ILE A 135 -2.62 -2.18 5.79
CA ILE A 135 -3.40 -2.97 6.73
C ILE A 135 -3.41 -2.22 8.06
N VAL A 136 -4.60 -1.78 8.48
CA VAL A 136 -4.79 -1.02 9.72
C VAL A 136 -5.48 -1.90 10.75
N ALA A 137 -4.78 -2.25 11.83
CA ALA A 137 -5.32 -3.05 12.91
C ALA A 137 -6.25 -2.19 13.79
N HIS A 138 -7.57 -2.39 13.63
CA HIS A 138 -8.61 -1.69 14.39
C HIS A 138 -8.46 -1.96 15.87
N ARG A 139 -8.42 -0.90 16.69
CA ARG A 139 -8.15 -0.95 18.14
C ARG A 139 -6.90 -1.78 18.47
N SER A 140 -5.88 -1.68 17.64
CA SER A 140 -4.63 -2.45 17.68
C SER A 140 -4.78 -3.95 17.35
N GLY A 141 -5.91 -4.42 16.81
CA GLY A 141 -6.11 -5.83 16.40
C GLY A 141 -6.97 -6.63 17.37
N ALA A 142 -8.20 -6.21 17.55
CA ALA A 142 -9.17 -6.68 18.52
C ALA A 142 -9.59 -8.16 18.41
N LEU A 143 -9.12 -8.91 17.41
CA LEU A 143 -9.39 -10.35 17.31
C LEU A 143 -8.37 -11.22 18.07
N PHE A 144 -7.12 -10.76 18.21
CA PHE A 144 -6.02 -11.58 18.73
C PHE A 144 -5.62 -11.23 20.17
N ALA A 145 -5.91 -10.00 20.58
CA ALA A 145 -5.64 -9.49 21.93
C ALA A 145 -6.74 -8.51 22.34
N PRO A 146 -6.85 -8.18 23.64
CA PRO A 146 -7.85 -7.22 24.08
C PRO A 146 -7.62 -5.85 23.43
N GLU A 147 -8.70 -5.26 22.90
CA GLU A 147 -8.66 -3.99 22.16
C GLU A 147 -8.01 -2.86 22.96
N ASN A 148 -7.29 -1.96 22.26
CA ASN A 148 -6.71 -0.77 22.87
C ASN A 148 -5.74 -1.05 24.03
N THR A 149 -4.98 -2.17 23.99
CA THR A 149 -4.01 -2.53 25.02
C THR A 149 -2.59 -2.64 24.49
N MET A 150 -1.61 -2.70 25.42
CA MET A 150 -0.21 -2.93 25.05
C MET A 150 0.00 -4.32 24.44
N ALA A 151 -0.72 -5.32 24.93
CA ALA A 151 -0.69 -6.67 24.37
C ALA A 151 -1.14 -6.72 22.90
N ALA A 152 -2.17 -5.94 22.53
CA ALA A 152 -2.62 -5.81 21.14
C ALA A 152 -1.58 -5.10 20.27
N LEU A 153 -0.97 -4.03 20.75
CA LEU A 153 0.12 -3.33 20.06
C LEU A 153 1.31 -4.26 19.80
N ASP A 154 1.78 -4.97 20.81
CA ASP A 154 2.92 -5.89 20.67
C ASP A 154 2.62 -7.01 19.67
N HIS A 155 1.38 -7.49 19.64
CA HIS A 155 0.94 -8.47 18.65
C HIS A 155 0.96 -7.88 17.23
N ALA A 156 0.42 -6.68 17.02
CA ALA A 156 0.42 -6.01 15.71
C ALA A 156 1.85 -5.73 15.20
N ILE A 157 2.77 -5.31 16.08
CA ILE A 157 4.19 -5.13 15.76
C ILE A 157 4.82 -6.47 15.36
N ALA A 158 4.58 -7.54 16.11
CA ALA A 158 5.13 -8.87 15.81
C ALA A 158 4.63 -9.43 14.45
N MET A 159 3.43 -9.04 14.03
CA MET A 159 2.86 -9.40 12.74
C MET A 159 3.32 -8.48 11.59
N ASN A 160 4.16 -7.48 11.82
CA ASN A 160 4.57 -6.46 10.86
C ASN A 160 3.36 -5.80 10.16
N ILE A 161 2.35 -5.40 10.92
CA ILE A 161 1.19 -4.65 10.42
C ILE A 161 1.62 -3.22 10.12
N ASP A 162 1.05 -2.61 9.05
CA ASP A 162 1.47 -1.29 8.59
C ASP A 162 1.09 -0.18 9.57
N MET A 163 -0.08 -0.30 10.22
CA MET A 163 -0.63 0.72 11.10
C MET A 163 -1.59 0.09 12.12
N VAL A 164 -1.63 0.66 13.31
CA VAL A 164 -2.70 0.41 14.29
C VAL A 164 -3.62 1.63 14.36
N GLU A 165 -4.90 1.38 14.55
CA GLU A 165 -5.86 2.40 14.93
C GLU A 165 -6.17 2.24 16.42
N ILE A 166 -6.30 3.36 17.14
CA ILE A 166 -6.56 3.41 18.58
C ILE A 166 -7.56 4.52 18.92
N ASP A 167 -8.34 4.28 19.96
CA ASP A 167 -9.34 5.21 20.48
C ASP A 167 -8.79 5.96 21.69
N VAL A 168 -8.69 7.29 21.64
CA VAL A 168 -8.17 8.11 22.73
C VAL A 168 -9.27 8.90 23.38
N GLN A 169 -9.31 8.84 24.71
CA GLN A 169 -10.21 9.62 25.57
C GLN A 169 -9.44 10.29 26.71
N GLN A 170 -10.02 11.36 27.23
CA GLN A 170 -9.46 12.13 28.35
C GLN A 170 -10.20 11.84 29.65
N LEU A 171 -9.44 11.48 30.69
CA LEU A 171 -9.93 11.33 32.05
C LEU A 171 -10.20 12.69 32.74
N LYS A 172 -10.89 12.65 33.88
CA LYS A 172 -11.21 13.82 34.72
C LYS A 172 -9.98 14.63 35.13
N ASP A 173 -8.85 13.98 35.38
CA ASP A 173 -7.57 14.61 35.77
C ASP A 173 -6.74 15.07 34.56
N GLY A 174 -7.29 14.89 33.34
CA GLY A 174 -6.65 15.29 32.11
C GLY A 174 -5.77 14.20 31.48
N GLU A 175 -5.51 13.07 32.13
CA GLU A 175 -4.73 11.99 31.55
C GLU A 175 -5.41 11.41 30.30
N LEU A 176 -4.61 11.06 29.28
CA LEU A 176 -5.06 10.46 28.04
C LEU A 176 -4.90 8.96 28.10
N ILE A 177 -5.99 8.24 27.89
CA ILE A 177 -6.04 6.77 27.92
C ILE A 177 -6.61 6.21 26.62
N LEU A 178 -6.37 4.92 26.40
CA LEU A 178 -6.92 4.20 25.26
C LEU A 178 -8.20 3.46 25.69
N LEU A 179 -9.34 3.88 25.16
CA LEU A 179 -10.63 3.24 25.42
C LEU A 179 -11.66 3.67 24.35
N HIS A 180 -12.37 2.70 23.76
CA HIS A 180 -13.39 2.98 22.76
C HIS A 180 -14.67 3.56 23.35
N ASP A 181 -15.24 2.88 24.37
CA ASP A 181 -16.54 3.22 24.95
C ASP A 181 -16.41 4.43 25.89
N ASP A 182 -17.50 5.14 26.10
CA ASP A 182 -17.60 6.24 27.08
C ASP A 182 -17.60 5.77 28.55
N SER A 183 -17.54 4.46 28.78
CA SER A 183 -17.49 3.83 30.11
C SER A 183 -16.59 2.62 30.11
N PHE A 184 -16.09 2.26 31.28
CA PHE A 184 -15.20 1.11 31.49
C PHE A 184 -15.93 -0.25 31.51
N ASN A 185 -17.26 -0.25 31.51
CA ASN A 185 -18.07 -1.43 31.83
C ASN A 185 -17.75 -2.65 30.94
N ARG A 186 -17.71 -2.49 29.62
CA ARG A 186 -17.58 -3.62 28.68
C ARG A 186 -16.23 -4.32 28.79
N THR A 187 -15.15 -3.54 28.92
CA THR A 187 -13.79 -4.09 28.87
C THR A 187 -13.16 -4.32 30.25
N THR A 188 -13.74 -3.77 31.31
CA THR A 188 -13.18 -3.95 32.67
C THR A 188 -14.19 -4.40 33.71
N GLY A 189 -15.48 -4.33 33.41
CA GLY A 189 -16.55 -4.59 34.38
C GLY A 189 -16.87 -3.41 35.32
N GLU A 190 -16.10 -2.32 35.26
CA GLU A 190 -16.28 -1.16 36.12
C GLU A 190 -17.36 -0.22 35.61
N ASN A 191 -18.42 -0.01 36.41
CA ASN A 191 -19.56 0.84 36.00
C ASN A 191 -19.29 2.33 36.30
N LYS A 192 -18.40 2.93 35.49
CA LYS A 192 -18.02 4.35 35.63
C LYS A 192 -17.79 4.96 34.26
N LYS A 193 -18.09 6.26 34.13
CA LYS A 193 -17.80 7.04 32.92
C LYS A 193 -16.35 7.53 32.92
N VAL A 194 -15.77 7.65 31.72
CA VAL A 194 -14.38 8.07 31.53
C VAL A 194 -14.10 9.41 32.19
N TRP A 195 -14.94 10.41 31.95
CA TRP A 195 -14.81 11.76 32.50
C TRP A 195 -15.08 11.91 34.00
N GLU A 196 -15.49 10.82 34.68
CA GLU A 196 -15.68 10.78 36.14
C GLU A 196 -14.48 10.20 36.88
N ALA A 197 -13.61 9.47 36.17
CA ALA A 197 -12.47 8.74 36.73
C ALA A 197 -11.16 9.49 36.57
N GLY A 198 -10.26 9.35 37.53
CA GLY A 198 -8.86 9.74 37.42
C GLY A 198 -7.95 8.56 37.21
N TYR A 199 -6.74 8.78 36.67
CA TYR A 199 -5.81 7.72 36.32
C TYR A 199 -5.37 6.86 37.51
N ASP A 200 -5.25 7.46 38.72
CA ASP A 200 -4.92 6.67 39.92
C ASP A 200 -5.90 5.54 40.23
N GLU A 201 -7.14 5.69 39.82
CA GLU A 201 -8.17 4.63 39.89
C GLU A 201 -8.07 3.68 38.69
N VAL A 202 -8.04 4.25 37.48
CA VAL A 202 -8.11 3.50 36.20
C VAL A 202 -6.92 2.57 36.01
N LYS A 203 -5.73 2.93 36.47
CA LYS A 203 -4.52 2.11 36.37
C LYS A 203 -4.64 0.72 37.03
N HIS A 204 -5.66 0.50 37.87
CA HIS A 204 -5.92 -0.78 38.54
C HIS A 204 -6.98 -1.64 37.84
N TYR A 205 -7.69 -1.10 36.84
CA TYR A 205 -8.72 -1.85 36.10
C TYR A 205 -8.10 -2.94 35.24
N ASP A 206 -8.74 -4.10 35.18
CA ASP A 206 -8.32 -5.21 34.34
C ASP A 206 -9.01 -5.11 32.99
N ALA A 207 -8.27 -4.74 31.96
CA ALA A 207 -8.75 -4.57 30.61
C ALA A 207 -8.54 -5.82 29.72
N GLY A 208 -8.05 -6.93 30.30
CA GLY A 208 -7.72 -8.13 29.53
C GLY A 208 -8.58 -9.35 29.82
N SER A 209 -9.01 -9.54 31.07
CA SER A 209 -9.74 -10.76 31.50
C SER A 209 -11.08 -10.97 30.77
N TRP A 210 -11.72 -9.91 30.31
CA TRP A 210 -12.96 -9.98 29.53
C TRP A 210 -12.75 -10.67 28.19
N PHE A 211 -11.57 -10.48 27.59
CA PHE A 211 -11.21 -11.06 26.30
C PHE A 211 -10.81 -12.54 26.45
N SER A 212 -9.84 -12.80 27.33
CA SER A 212 -9.40 -14.16 27.65
C SER A 212 -8.62 -14.19 28.96
N PRO A 213 -8.71 -15.30 29.76
CA PRO A 213 -7.93 -15.44 30.99
C PRO A 213 -6.41 -15.28 30.84
N GLN A 214 -5.86 -15.53 29.65
CA GLN A 214 -4.43 -15.36 29.37
C GLN A 214 -3.98 -13.90 29.44
N PHE A 215 -4.90 -12.95 29.27
CA PHE A 215 -4.64 -11.51 29.36
C PHE A 215 -5.06 -10.93 30.71
N SER A 216 -5.33 -11.77 31.71
CA SER A 216 -5.67 -11.30 33.05
C SER A 216 -4.57 -10.39 33.59
N GLY A 217 -4.97 -9.21 34.07
CA GLY A 217 -4.05 -8.21 34.57
C GLY A 217 -3.54 -7.21 33.54
N GLU A 218 -3.92 -7.35 32.26
CA GLU A 218 -3.68 -6.32 31.24
C GLU A 218 -4.35 -5.00 31.68
N ARG A 219 -3.71 -3.88 31.44
CA ARG A 219 -4.16 -2.58 31.92
C ARG A 219 -4.61 -1.69 30.76
N ILE A 220 -5.43 -0.68 31.10
CA ILE A 220 -5.72 0.42 30.17
C ILE A 220 -4.46 1.26 30.04
N PRO A 221 -3.83 1.36 28.85
CA PRO A 221 -2.61 2.12 28.69
C PRO A 221 -2.89 3.63 28.65
N LYS A 222 -1.90 4.42 29.06
CA LYS A 222 -1.86 5.83 28.69
C LYS A 222 -1.42 5.96 27.22
N LEU A 223 -1.88 7.01 26.57
CA LEU A 223 -1.41 7.34 25.22
C LEU A 223 0.12 7.54 25.18
N ASP A 224 0.67 8.16 26.23
CA ASP A 224 2.10 8.40 26.41
C ASP A 224 2.91 7.10 26.33
N ASP A 225 2.57 6.09 27.13
CA ASP A 225 3.23 4.78 27.15
C ASP A 225 3.06 4.06 25.81
N PHE A 226 1.88 4.18 25.19
CA PHE A 226 1.58 3.54 23.91
C PHE A 226 2.42 4.12 22.77
N LEU A 227 2.49 5.45 22.65
CA LEU A 227 3.30 6.11 21.62
C LEU A 227 4.79 5.82 21.78
N MET A 228 5.29 5.82 23.02
CA MET A 228 6.68 5.45 23.30
C MET A 228 6.99 4.03 22.79
N ARG A 229 6.06 3.08 22.89
CA ARG A 229 6.25 1.69 22.43
C ARG A 229 6.05 1.55 20.91
N ALA A 230 5.15 2.34 20.33
CA ALA A 230 4.86 2.32 18.89
C ALA A 230 5.95 2.99 18.04
N ARG A 231 6.65 3.98 18.64
CA ARG A 231 7.71 4.75 17.99
C ARG A 231 8.72 3.84 17.30
N ASP A 232 9.06 4.15 16.04
CA ASP A 232 9.99 3.43 15.17
C ASP A 232 9.58 1.96 14.88
N ASN A 233 8.39 1.51 15.34
CA ASN A 233 7.93 0.14 15.15
C ASN A 233 6.69 0.03 14.27
N ILE A 234 5.73 0.97 14.39
CA ILE A 234 4.45 0.89 13.69
C ILE A 234 3.80 2.27 13.57
N ARG A 235 3.07 2.55 12.49
CA ARG A 235 2.27 3.78 12.35
C ARG A 235 1.02 3.71 13.24
N VAL A 236 0.53 4.88 13.65
CA VAL A 236 -0.64 4.97 14.56
C VAL A 236 -1.67 5.95 14.01
N MET A 237 -2.91 5.48 13.84
CA MET A 237 -4.09 6.33 13.65
C MET A 237 -4.74 6.55 15.00
N ILE A 238 -4.77 7.79 15.47
CA ILE A 238 -5.29 8.17 16.78
C ILE A 238 -6.70 8.73 16.60
N GLU A 239 -7.74 7.94 16.90
CA GLU A 239 -9.11 8.45 16.90
C GLU A 239 -9.39 9.25 18.18
N LEU A 240 -9.69 10.54 18.05
CA LEU A 240 -10.16 11.38 19.15
C LEU A 240 -11.64 11.18 19.40
N LYS A 241 -11.98 10.58 20.53
CA LYS A 241 -13.36 10.42 20.99
C LYS A 241 -13.84 11.70 21.66
N SER A 242 -14.94 12.25 21.16
CA SER A 242 -15.55 13.45 21.72
C SER A 242 -16.78 13.11 22.54
N THR A 243 -16.69 13.31 23.83
CA THR A 243 -17.79 13.14 24.79
C THR A 243 -18.38 14.45 25.26
N GLY A 244 -17.71 15.58 24.94
CA GLY A 244 -18.07 16.93 25.38
C GLY A 244 -17.60 17.28 26.77
N HIS A 245 -16.77 16.44 27.39
CA HIS A 245 -16.19 16.64 28.73
C HIS A 245 -14.69 16.92 28.68
N GLU A 246 -14.07 16.84 27.50
CA GLU A 246 -12.65 17.03 27.26
C GLU A 246 -12.26 18.50 27.46
N THR A 247 -11.05 18.69 27.94
CA THR A 247 -10.39 20.00 27.99
C THR A 247 -9.01 19.87 27.35
N ASN A 248 -8.73 20.64 26.29
CA ASN A 248 -7.45 20.64 25.57
C ASN A 248 -7.00 19.22 25.08
N LEU A 249 -7.94 18.39 24.66
CA LEU A 249 -7.64 17.04 24.15
C LEU A 249 -6.70 17.09 22.94
N VAL A 250 -7.01 17.94 21.96
CA VAL A 250 -6.25 18.07 20.71
C VAL A 250 -4.83 18.56 20.98
N GLU A 251 -4.67 19.62 21.78
CA GLU A 251 -3.35 20.17 22.12
C GLU A 251 -2.47 19.14 22.82
N ARG A 252 -3.05 18.33 23.72
CA ARG A 252 -2.29 17.32 24.46
C ARG A 252 -1.86 16.17 23.57
N VAL A 253 -2.72 15.70 22.67
CA VAL A 253 -2.37 14.64 21.70
C VAL A 253 -1.31 15.14 20.73
N ALA A 254 -1.47 16.35 20.18
CA ALA A 254 -0.49 16.96 19.28
C ALA A 254 0.89 17.13 19.98
N ALA A 255 0.89 17.59 21.22
CA ALA A 255 2.12 17.74 21.99
C ALA A 255 2.84 16.41 22.25
N LEU A 256 2.12 15.30 22.45
CA LEU A 256 2.73 13.97 22.58
C LEU A 256 3.33 13.49 21.27
N ILE A 257 2.64 13.67 20.13
CA ILE A 257 3.16 13.33 18.80
C ILE A 257 4.48 14.07 18.53
N GLU A 258 4.53 15.38 18.84
CA GLU A 258 5.74 16.18 18.69
C GLU A 258 6.84 15.76 19.68
N THR A 259 6.49 15.49 20.95
CA THR A 259 7.46 15.07 21.98
C THR A 259 8.18 13.78 21.60
N TYR A 260 7.47 12.85 20.97
CA TYR A 260 8.04 11.58 20.53
C TYR A 260 8.60 11.61 19.11
N ASP A 261 8.57 12.77 18.43
CA ASP A 261 9.02 12.92 17.03
C ASP A 261 8.35 11.92 16.08
N MET A 262 7.01 11.84 16.19
CA MET A 262 6.19 10.85 15.45
C MET A 262 5.27 11.49 14.40
N LEU A 263 5.57 12.71 13.91
CA LEU A 263 4.76 13.39 12.89
C LEU A 263 4.57 12.53 11.63
N ASP A 264 5.61 11.84 11.18
CA ASP A 264 5.55 10.97 10.00
C ASP A 264 4.92 9.59 10.28
N GLN A 265 4.71 9.24 11.57
CA GLN A 265 4.17 7.95 11.98
C GLN A 265 2.72 8.02 12.48
N CYS A 266 2.23 9.22 12.84
CA CYS A 266 0.90 9.40 13.39
C CYS A 266 0.00 10.23 12.47
N ASN A 267 -1.27 9.84 12.39
CA ASN A 267 -2.35 10.72 11.96
C ASN A 267 -3.45 10.78 13.03
N ILE A 268 -4.25 11.84 12.99
CA ILE A 268 -5.34 12.05 13.93
C ILE A 268 -6.68 11.89 13.21
N GLY A 269 -7.47 10.91 13.65
CA GLY A 269 -8.82 10.67 13.20
C GLY A 269 -9.88 11.22 14.16
N SER A 270 -11.05 11.61 13.66
CA SER A 270 -12.24 11.89 14.47
C SER A 270 -13.50 11.86 13.62
N MET A 271 -14.63 11.53 14.26
CA MET A 271 -15.96 11.77 13.71
C MET A 271 -16.38 13.26 13.86
N ASN A 272 -15.68 14.03 14.67
CA ASN A 272 -15.96 15.43 14.92
C ASN A 272 -15.04 16.34 14.09
N LEU A 273 -15.62 16.98 13.07
CA LEU A 273 -14.89 17.87 12.15
C LEU A 273 -14.21 19.07 12.83
N GLU A 274 -14.80 19.59 13.92
CA GLU A 274 -14.21 20.72 14.63
C GLU A 274 -12.89 20.35 15.32
N LEU A 275 -12.77 19.10 15.85
CA LEU A 275 -11.51 18.62 16.39
C LEU A 275 -10.42 18.50 15.30
N LEU A 276 -10.77 18.02 14.10
CA LEU A 276 -9.81 17.93 12.98
C LEU A 276 -9.34 19.30 12.50
N LYS A 277 -10.25 20.28 12.49
CA LYS A 277 -9.92 21.68 12.18
C LYS A 277 -8.99 22.29 13.24
N GLU A 278 -9.23 21.96 14.50
CA GLU A 278 -8.39 22.37 15.63
C GLU A 278 -6.98 21.73 15.52
N VAL A 279 -6.87 20.45 15.16
CA VAL A 279 -5.57 19.79 14.87
C VAL A 279 -4.78 20.59 13.85
N LYS A 280 -5.38 20.94 12.69
CA LYS A 280 -4.70 21.73 11.67
C LYS A 280 -4.35 23.15 12.09
N ALA A 281 -5.13 23.74 13.00
CA ALA A 281 -4.82 25.06 13.56
C ALA A 281 -3.61 25.01 14.51
N ILE A 282 -3.42 23.90 15.24
CA ILE A 282 -2.29 23.71 16.16
C ILE A 282 -1.03 23.34 15.39
N ASN A 283 -1.11 22.29 14.55
CA ASN A 283 0.00 21.85 13.72
C ASN A 283 -0.50 21.34 12.37
N PRO A 284 -0.34 22.11 11.26
CA PRO A 284 -0.80 21.73 9.93
C PRO A 284 -0.06 20.52 9.33
N GLN A 285 1.07 20.09 9.91
CA GLN A 285 1.82 18.91 9.44
C GLN A 285 1.21 17.60 9.93
N ILE A 286 0.38 17.61 11.00
CA ILE A 286 -0.33 16.41 11.45
C ILE A 286 -1.39 16.04 10.39
N GLU A 287 -1.31 14.85 9.84
CA GLU A 287 -2.33 14.32 8.93
C GLU A 287 -3.66 14.11 9.67
N THR A 288 -4.77 14.53 9.07
CA THR A 288 -6.11 14.42 9.64
C THR A 288 -6.99 13.46 8.85
N VAL A 289 -7.73 12.62 9.56
CA VAL A 289 -8.60 11.58 8.99
C VAL A 289 -10.04 11.82 9.45
N TYR A 290 -10.95 12.11 8.53
CA TYR A 290 -12.37 12.20 8.87
C TYR A 290 -12.99 10.80 8.89
N ILE A 291 -13.37 10.33 10.08
CA ILE A 291 -14.02 9.05 10.29
C ILE A 291 -15.54 9.25 10.18
N THR A 292 -16.18 8.53 9.26
CA THR A 292 -17.61 8.69 9.05
C THR A 292 -18.30 7.39 8.64
N PRO A 293 -19.45 7.05 9.26
CA PRO A 293 -20.26 5.92 8.82
C PRO A 293 -21.07 6.23 7.56
N LEU A 294 -21.28 7.51 7.26
CA LEU A 294 -22.16 7.95 6.16
C LEU A 294 -21.57 9.17 5.46
N ILE A 295 -21.55 9.14 4.13
CA ILE A 295 -21.18 10.29 3.31
C ILE A 295 -22.41 10.73 2.52
N TYR A 296 -22.91 11.91 2.85
CA TYR A 296 -24.09 12.51 2.20
C TYR A 296 -23.76 13.49 1.08
N SER A 297 -22.50 13.93 0.98
CA SER A 297 -22.06 14.95 0.04
C SER A 297 -20.96 14.41 -0.86
N LEU A 298 -20.97 14.81 -2.13
CA LEU A 298 -19.87 14.57 -3.08
C LEU A 298 -18.78 15.65 -2.98
N GLN A 299 -18.83 16.52 -1.97
CA GLN A 299 -17.81 17.53 -1.72
C GLN A 299 -16.73 16.95 -0.83
N TYR A 300 -15.64 16.51 -1.44
CA TYR A 300 -14.46 15.96 -0.73
C TYR A 300 -13.33 16.98 -0.62
N ASP A 301 -13.48 18.15 -1.20
CA ASP A 301 -12.52 19.27 -1.16
C ASP A 301 -12.67 20.03 0.16
N ILE A 302 -12.10 19.47 1.22
CA ILE A 302 -12.09 20.06 2.57
C ILE A 302 -10.62 20.23 2.97
N ASP A 303 -10.16 21.48 3.06
CA ASP A 303 -8.75 21.84 3.24
C ASP A 303 -8.10 21.23 4.49
N PHE A 304 -8.85 21.08 5.58
CA PHE A 304 -8.36 20.56 6.85
C PHE A 304 -8.53 19.03 7.01
N ILE A 305 -8.81 18.29 5.94
CA ILE A 305 -8.90 16.83 5.91
C ILE A 305 -7.90 16.30 4.89
N ASP A 306 -7.02 15.39 5.29
CA ASP A 306 -6.07 14.73 4.41
C ASP A 306 -6.58 13.36 3.94
N ALA A 307 -7.39 12.67 4.76
CA ALA A 307 -7.94 11.37 4.44
C ALA A 307 -9.37 11.19 4.97
N PHE A 308 -10.10 10.26 4.34
CA PHE A 308 -11.41 9.80 4.79
C PHE A 308 -11.33 8.35 5.26
N SER A 309 -11.94 8.05 6.41
CA SER A 309 -12.15 6.68 6.88
C SER A 309 -13.65 6.39 6.85
N VAL A 310 -14.09 5.55 5.91
CA VAL A 310 -15.49 5.36 5.55
C VAL A 310 -15.95 3.94 5.86
N GLU A 311 -17.17 3.81 6.40
CA GLU A 311 -17.78 2.50 6.62
C GLU A 311 -17.87 1.73 5.30
N THR A 312 -17.42 0.47 5.29
CA THR A 312 -17.22 -0.33 4.06
C THR A 312 -18.50 -0.50 3.22
N THR A 313 -19.68 -0.59 3.85
CA THR A 313 -20.93 -0.78 3.08
C THR A 313 -21.28 0.42 2.22
N MET A 314 -20.83 1.62 2.62
CA MET A 314 -21.04 2.87 1.91
C MET A 314 -20.02 3.13 0.79
N LEU A 315 -18.87 2.46 0.82
CA LEU A 315 -17.82 2.67 -0.17
C LEU A 315 -18.28 2.27 -1.58
N THR A 316 -18.01 3.14 -2.54
CA THR A 316 -18.06 2.82 -3.98
C THR A 316 -16.73 3.22 -4.64
N ARG A 317 -16.43 2.60 -5.78
CA ARG A 317 -15.22 2.93 -6.53
C ARG A 317 -15.22 4.39 -7.00
N GLU A 318 -16.36 4.89 -7.44
CA GLU A 318 -16.55 6.26 -7.91
C GLU A 318 -16.28 7.28 -6.79
N MET A 319 -16.72 6.96 -5.57
CA MET A 319 -16.45 7.76 -4.38
C MET A 319 -14.94 7.82 -4.08
N VAL A 320 -14.26 6.66 -4.05
CA VAL A 320 -12.82 6.60 -3.79
C VAL A 320 -12.05 7.37 -4.86
N VAL A 321 -12.36 7.17 -6.14
CA VAL A 321 -11.75 7.93 -7.24
C VAL A 321 -11.95 9.43 -7.06
N SER A 322 -13.15 9.87 -6.68
CA SER A 322 -13.42 11.30 -6.46
C SER A 322 -12.65 11.87 -5.28
N MET A 323 -12.46 11.11 -4.20
CA MET A 323 -11.60 11.50 -3.07
C MET A 323 -10.14 11.63 -3.50
N HIS A 324 -9.61 10.65 -4.23
CA HIS A 324 -8.25 10.70 -4.79
C HIS A 324 -8.04 11.90 -5.72
N TRP A 325 -9.03 12.26 -6.55
CA TRP A 325 -8.96 13.48 -7.39
C TRP A 325 -8.83 14.77 -6.57
N ASN A 326 -9.32 14.77 -5.33
CA ASN A 326 -9.16 15.88 -4.39
C ASN A 326 -7.92 15.71 -3.49
N GLY A 327 -7.02 14.77 -3.82
CA GLY A 327 -5.78 14.52 -3.08
C GLY A 327 -6.00 13.94 -1.68
N LYS A 328 -7.10 13.17 -1.48
CA LYS A 328 -7.45 12.57 -0.19
C LYS A 328 -7.23 11.07 -0.22
N ASP A 329 -6.52 10.52 0.78
CA ASP A 329 -6.43 9.08 1.01
C ASP A 329 -7.78 8.54 1.54
N VAL A 330 -8.03 7.24 1.30
CA VAL A 330 -9.28 6.58 1.71
C VAL A 330 -9.00 5.30 2.48
N TYR A 331 -9.57 5.21 3.68
CA TYR A 331 -9.59 4.00 4.51
C TYR A 331 -10.99 3.43 4.57
N GLY A 332 -11.12 2.10 4.50
CA GLY A 332 -12.42 1.45 4.66
C GLY A 332 -12.51 0.62 5.94
N TRP A 333 -13.57 0.82 6.75
CA TRP A 333 -13.79 0.16 8.04
C TRP A 333 -15.21 -0.41 8.21
N THR A 334 -15.48 -1.41 9.05
CA THR A 334 -14.52 -2.37 9.55
C THR A 334 -14.59 -3.62 8.66
N ALA A 335 -13.48 -4.02 8.04
CA ALA A 335 -13.47 -5.07 7.03
C ALA A 335 -13.07 -6.43 7.66
N ASN A 336 -14.03 -7.11 8.29
CA ASN A 336 -13.82 -8.35 9.05
C ASN A 336 -14.26 -9.61 8.31
N SER A 337 -14.85 -9.49 7.12
CA SER A 337 -15.30 -10.62 6.30
C SER A 337 -14.64 -10.61 4.92
N LYS A 338 -14.63 -11.77 4.26
CA LYS A 338 -14.19 -11.91 2.88
C LYS A 338 -14.86 -10.90 1.94
N GLU A 339 -16.16 -10.69 2.12
CA GLU A 339 -16.97 -9.81 1.28
C GLU A 339 -16.56 -8.34 1.46
N THR A 340 -16.42 -7.90 2.71
CA THR A 340 -16.01 -6.54 3.04
C THR A 340 -14.57 -6.27 2.64
N ILE A 341 -13.64 -7.21 2.83
CA ILE A 341 -12.25 -7.10 2.37
C ILE A 341 -12.19 -6.98 0.84
N LYS A 342 -12.89 -7.88 0.11
CA LYS A 342 -12.92 -7.81 -1.35
C LYS A 342 -13.53 -6.51 -1.87
N LYS A 343 -14.56 -5.98 -1.21
CA LYS A 343 -15.16 -4.70 -1.56
C LYS A 343 -14.15 -3.56 -1.46
N ASN A 344 -13.39 -3.49 -0.36
CA ASN A 344 -12.33 -2.51 -0.18
C ASN A 344 -11.26 -2.62 -1.29
N LEU A 345 -10.79 -3.84 -1.59
CA LEU A 345 -9.82 -4.10 -2.66
C LEU A 345 -10.35 -3.71 -4.05
N GLN A 346 -11.65 -3.93 -4.32
CA GLN A 346 -12.30 -3.53 -5.58
C GLN A 346 -12.46 -2.01 -5.68
N CYS A 347 -12.75 -1.34 -4.57
CA CYS A 347 -12.83 0.12 -4.51
C CYS A 347 -11.46 0.78 -4.61
N GLN A 348 -10.36 0.04 -4.39
CA GLN A 348 -8.98 0.54 -4.41
C GLN A 348 -8.74 1.61 -3.32
N VAL A 349 -9.13 1.31 -2.09
CA VAL A 349 -8.82 2.13 -0.92
C VAL A 349 -7.32 2.09 -0.60
N ASP A 350 -6.80 3.11 0.08
CA ASP A 350 -5.41 3.24 0.49
C ASP A 350 -5.11 2.46 1.78
N GLY A 351 -6.15 2.21 2.59
CA GLY A 351 -6.03 1.39 3.79
C GLY A 351 -7.30 0.61 4.11
N ILE A 352 -7.13 -0.54 4.75
CA ILE A 352 -8.21 -1.42 5.22
C ILE A 352 -8.12 -1.55 6.73
N VAL A 353 -9.11 -0.99 7.42
CA VAL A 353 -9.24 -1.07 8.88
C VAL A 353 -9.99 -2.35 9.25
N THR A 354 -9.39 -3.18 10.11
CA THR A 354 -9.90 -4.52 10.42
C THR A 354 -9.53 -5.00 11.83
N ASP A 355 -10.40 -5.80 12.45
CA ASP A 355 -10.07 -6.56 13.66
C ASP A 355 -9.19 -7.79 13.35
N ASN A 356 -9.17 -8.22 12.07
CA ASN A 356 -8.46 -9.43 11.62
C ASN A 356 -7.41 -9.10 10.53
N PRO A 357 -6.25 -8.54 10.90
CA PRO A 357 -5.20 -8.20 9.94
C PRO A 357 -4.67 -9.39 9.13
N GLU A 358 -4.60 -10.59 9.72
CA GLU A 358 -4.17 -11.81 9.01
C GLU A 358 -5.07 -12.13 7.82
N LEU A 359 -6.39 -12.03 8.02
CA LEU A 359 -7.36 -12.28 6.97
C LEU A 359 -7.22 -11.27 5.83
N VAL A 360 -7.02 -9.99 6.15
CA VAL A 360 -6.79 -8.95 5.14
C VAL A 360 -5.51 -9.24 4.37
N ASN A 361 -4.41 -9.52 5.05
CA ASN A 361 -3.12 -9.85 4.44
C ASN A 361 -3.24 -11.04 3.47
N HIS A 362 -3.96 -12.09 3.87
CA HIS A 362 -4.23 -13.24 2.99
C HIS A 362 -4.91 -12.82 1.68
N TYR A 363 -5.95 -11.98 1.73
CA TYR A 363 -6.68 -11.54 0.52
C TYR A 363 -5.91 -10.51 -0.30
N VAL A 364 -5.12 -9.64 0.31
CA VAL A 364 -4.22 -8.72 -0.37
C VAL A 364 -3.20 -9.51 -1.18
N MET A 365 -2.51 -10.47 -0.57
CA MET A 365 -1.53 -11.34 -1.23
C MET A 365 -2.16 -12.20 -2.34
N GLN A 366 -3.33 -12.80 -2.10
CA GLN A 366 -4.05 -13.56 -3.12
C GLN A 366 -4.42 -12.69 -4.34
N THR A 367 -4.87 -11.46 -4.11
CA THR A 367 -5.23 -10.51 -5.17
C THR A 367 -4.01 -10.12 -5.98
N TRP A 368 -2.87 -9.90 -5.33
CA TRP A 368 -1.60 -9.60 -5.96
C TRP A 368 -1.12 -10.75 -6.85
N HIS A 369 -1.08 -11.99 -6.33
CA HIS A 369 -0.70 -13.17 -7.11
C HIS A 369 -1.60 -13.38 -8.34
N ASN A 370 -2.92 -13.20 -8.19
CA ASN A 370 -3.86 -13.34 -9.31
C ASN A 370 -3.66 -12.26 -10.37
N ARG A 371 -3.37 -11.01 -9.99
CA ARG A 371 -3.07 -9.91 -10.93
C ARG A 371 -1.76 -10.17 -11.68
N LEU A 372 -0.70 -10.57 -10.97
CA LEU A 372 0.59 -10.91 -11.58
C LEU A 372 0.44 -12.07 -12.56
N LEU A 373 -0.22 -13.16 -12.13
CA LEU A 373 -0.46 -14.33 -13.00
C LEU A 373 -1.30 -13.96 -14.22
N SER A 374 -2.36 -13.19 -14.06
CA SER A 374 -3.21 -12.73 -15.18
C SER A 374 -2.42 -11.85 -16.15
N ALA A 375 -1.59 -10.93 -15.67
CA ALA A 375 -0.74 -10.09 -16.51
C ALA A 375 0.28 -10.94 -17.30
N LEU A 376 0.93 -11.90 -16.64
CA LEU A 376 1.84 -12.84 -17.29
C LEU A 376 1.12 -13.69 -18.36
N LEU A 377 -0.05 -14.26 -18.05
CA LEU A 377 -0.82 -15.07 -19.00
C LEU A 377 -1.31 -14.24 -20.19
N GLN A 378 -1.81 -13.01 -19.98
CA GLN A 378 -2.20 -12.11 -21.06
C GLN A 378 -1.03 -11.78 -21.99
N THR A 379 0.15 -11.53 -21.44
CA THR A 379 1.36 -11.30 -22.24
C THR A 379 1.73 -12.51 -23.08
N PHE A 380 1.57 -13.72 -22.54
CA PHE A 380 1.86 -14.96 -23.25
C PHE A 380 0.82 -15.30 -24.33
N PHE A 381 -0.46 -15.17 -24.03
CA PHE A 381 -1.52 -15.60 -24.98
C PHE A 381 -1.80 -14.57 -26.08
N ASN A 382 -1.57 -13.26 -25.84
CA ASN A 382 -1.69 -12.25 -26.90
C ASN A 382 -0.55 -12.32 -27.93
N THR A 383 0.62 -12.83 -27.57
CA THR A 383 1.71 -13.07 -28.54
C THR A 383 1.46 -14.29 -29.43
N THR A 384 0.63 -15.27 -28.98
CA THR A 384 0.30 -16.46 -29.79
C THR A 384 -0.84 -16.23 -30.77
N SER A 385 -1.71 -15.25 -30.54
CA SER A 385 -2.82 -14.91 -31.44
C SER A 385 -2.40 -14.03 -32.64
N ALA A 386 -1.30 -13.28 -32.51
CA ALA A 386 -0.76 -12.47 -33.61
C ALA A 386 -0.12 -13.32 -34.71
N ASP A 387 0.49 -14.46 -34.35
CA ASP A 387 1.13 -15.38 -35.36
C ASP A 387 0.14 -16.24 -36.16
N GLN A 388 -1.13 -16.30 -35.77
CA GLN A 388 -2.14 -17.08 -36.54
C GLN A 388 -2.84 -16.27 -37.63
N ASN A 389 -2.77 -14.95 -37.63
CA ASN A 389 -3.41 -14.13 -38.67
C ASN A 389 -2.55 -13.85 -39.91
N ASP A 390 -1.24 -14.16 -39.83
CA ASP A 390 -0.33 -13.97 -40.97
C ASP A 390 -0.18 -15.26 -41.86
N MET A 391 -1.00 -16.28 -41.63
CA MET A 391 -1.01 -17.54 -42.41
C MET A 391 -2.36 -17.88 -43.06
N GLN A 392 -3.19 -16.89 -43.41
CA GLN A 392 -4.35 -17.10 -44.29
C GLN A 392 -4.27 -16.25 -45.53
#